data_cf3d1d018f147ff5baf260927d4a18fb
#
_entry.id   cf3d1d018f147ff5baf260927d4a18fb
#
_cell.length_a   1.000
_cell.length_b   1.000
_cell.length_c   1.000
_cell.angle_alpha   90.00
_cell.angle_beta   90.00
_cell.angle_gamma   90.00
#
_symmetry.space_group_name_H-M   'P 1'
#
loop_
_entity.id
_entity.type
_entity.pdbx_description
1 polymer ?
#
loop_
_entity_poly.entity_id
_entity_poly.type
_entity_poly.pdbx_seq_one_letter_code
_entity_poly.pdbx_strand_id
1 'polypeptide(L)' 'MEELLTYVARNLVDKPDEVRVARAERDDAVVYELRVAPEDIGKVIGRQGRIARALRTVVRAGGAKTGERSLLEIVE' A
#
# COMPACT_ATOMS: atom_id res chain seq x y z
N MET A 1 1.01 -5.35 -8.98
CA MET A 1 0.79 -4.95 -7.57
C MET A 1 0.36 -3.48 -7.42
N GLU A 2 0.97 -2.60 -8.16
CA GLU A 2 0.61 -1.17 -8.06
C GLU A 2 -0.85 -0.92 -8.39
N GLU A 3 -1.35 -1.56 -9.44
CA GLU A 3 -2.75 -1.41 -9.84
C GLU A 3 -3.71 -1.93 -8.77
N LEU A 4 -3.36 -3.05 -8.14
CA LEU A 4 -4.18 -3.61 -7.08
C LEU A 4 -4.22 -2.69 -5.87
N LEU A 5 -3.07 -2.19 -5.45
CA LEU A 5 -2.99 -1.26 -4.32
C LEU A 5 -3.77 0.02 -4.59
N THR A 6 -3.64 0.55 -5.81
CA THR A 6 -4.37 1.75 -6.21
C THR A 6 -5.88 1.51 -6.14
N TYR A 7 -6.33 0.39 -6.69
CA TYR A 7 -7.75 0.04 -6.69
C TYR A 7 -8.30 -0.07 -5.27
N VAL A 8 -7.60 -0.82 -4.42
CA VAL A 8 -8.06 -1.04 -3.04
C VAL A 8 -8.08 0.28 -2.28
N ALA A 9 -7.01 1.08 -2.37
CA ALA A 9 -6.94 2.34 -1.66
C ALA A 9 -8.04 3.31 -2.10
N ARG A 10 -8.29 3.40 -3.40
CA ARG A 10 -9.36 4.27 -3.93
C ARG A 10 -10.74 3.90 -3.39
N ASN A 11 -10.94 2.63 -3.10
CA ASN A 11 -12.22 2.17 -2.56
C ASN A 11 -12.35 2.35 -1.06
N LEU A 12 -11.26 2.71 -0.37
CA LEU A 12 -11.26 2.91 1.08
C LEU A 12 -11.36 4.38 1.47
N VAL A 13 -10.88 5.27 0.62
CA VAL A 13 -10.70 6.68 0.97
C VAL A 13 -11.84 7.57 0.47
N ASP A 14 -11.94 8.78 1.05
CA ASP A 14 -12.92 9.77 0.59
C ASP A 14 -12.40 10.59 -0.58
N LYS A 15 -11.08 10.65 -0.76
CA LYS A 15 -10.45 11.43 -1.84
C LYS A 15 -9.64 10.52 -2.75
N PRO A 16 -10.32 9.72 -3.58
CA PRO A 16 -9.62 8.75 -4.43
C PRO A 16 -8.65 9.40 -5.43
N ASP A 17 -8.91 10.64 -5.83
CA ASP A 17 -8.05 11.33 -6.78
C ASP A 17 -6.67 11.64 -6.19
N GLU A 18 -6.53 11.59 -4.88
CA GLU A 18 -5.24 11.83 -4.23
C GLU A 18 -4.46 10.56 -3.93
N VAL A 19 -4.99 9.40 -4.30
CA VAL A 19 -4.28 8.15 -4.13
C VAL A 19 -3.15 8.04 -5.14
N ARG A 20 -1.94 7.74 -4.67
CA ARG A 20 -0.77 7.51 -5.52
C ARG A 20 -0.02 6.30 -5.00
N VAL A 21 0.43 5.46 -5.90
CA VAL A 21 1.27 4.31 -5.55
C VAL A 21 2.55 4.42 -6.37
N ALA A 22 3.68 4.39 -5.70
CA ALA A 22 4.98 4.40 -6.35
C ALA A 22 5.74 3.14 -5.99
N ARG A 23 6.54 2.64 -6.93
CA ARG A 23 7.39 1.48 -6.72
C ARG A 23 8.84 1.95 -6.70
N ALA A 24 9.57 1.58 -5.66
CA ALA A 24 10.99 1.91 -5.54
C ALA A 24 11.77 0.66 -5.15
N GLU A 25 13.02 0.60 -5.53
CA GLU A 25 13.89 -0.50 -5.13
C GLU A 25 14.90 0.03 -4.13
N ARG A 26 14.99 -0.62 -2.96
CA ARG A 26 15.91 -0.25 -1.89
C ARG A 26 16.40 -1.51 -1.19
N ASP A 27 17.73 -1.63 -1.04
CA ASP A 27 18.34 -2.71 -0.26
C ASP A 27 17.82 -4.10 -0.65
N ASP A 28 17.79 -4.38 -1.95
CA ASP A 28 17.31 -5.66 -2.50
C ASP A 28 15.84 -5.94 -2.25
N ALA A 29 15.07 -4.91 -1.91
CA ALA A 29 13.64 -5.04 -1.73
C ALA A 29 12.91 -4.09 -2.66
N VAL A 30 11.69 -4.47 -3.04
CA VAL A 30 10.78 -3.58 -3.75
C VAL A 30 9.87 -2.96 -2.71
N VAL A 31 9.83 -1.63 -2.66
CA VAL A 31 8.99 -0.90 -1.72
C VAL A 31 7.87 -0.23 -2.49
N TYR A 32 6.65 -0.53 -2.11
CA TYR A 32 5.47 0.15 -2.65
C TYR A 32 5.07 1.24 -1.67
N GLU A 33 5.11 2.48 -2.14
CA GLU A 33 4.74 3.64 -1.33
C GLU A 33 3.31 4.03 -1.69
N LEU A 34 2.42 3.89 -0.72
CA LEU A 34 1.02 4.27 -0.88
C LEU A 34 0.83 5.64 -0.24
N ARG A 35 0.43 6.61 -1.07
CA ARG A 35 0.15 7.97 -0.61
C ARG A 35 -1.33 8.26 -0.78
N VAL A 36 -1.93 8.82 0.27
CA VAL A 36 -3.33 9.23 0.25
C VAL A 36 -3.44 10.64 0.85
N ALA A 37 -4.61 11.25 0.74
CA ALA A 37 -4.85 12.53 1.41
C ALA A 37 -4.61 12.37 2.92
N PRO A 38 -4.02 13.37 3.59
CA PRO A 38 -3.77 13.26 5.04
C PRO A 38 -5.01 12.90 5.84
N GLU A 39 -6.17 13.43 5.46
CA GLU A 39 -7.43 13.13 6.14
C GLU A 39 -7.85 11.68 5.99
N ASP A 40 -7.32 10.98 4.99
CA ASP A 40 -7.71 9.59 4.69
C ASP A 40 -6.74 8.55 5.25
N ILE A 41 -5.66 8.97 5.88
CA ILE A 41 -4.65 8.05 6.40
C ILE A 41 -5.29 6.99 7.31
N GLY A 42 -6.17 7.42 8.21
CA GLY A 42 -6.84 6.49 9.12
C GLY A 42 -7.65 5.42 8.40
N LYS A 43 -8.11 5.71 7.18
CA LYS A 43 -8.93 4.77 6.41
C LYS A 43 -8.11 3.65 5.79
N VAL A 44 -6.82 3.88 5.53
CA VAL A 44 -5.95 2.83 5.00
C VAL A 44 -5.17 2.13 6.11
N ILE A 45 -5.11 2.72 7.31
CA ILE A 45 -4.55 2.06 8.48
C ILE A 45 -5.58 1.13 9.10
N GLY A 46 -6.79 1.64 9.29
CA GLY A 46 -7.88 0.88 9.89
C GLY A 46 -7.76 0.79 11.40
N ARG A 47 -8.81 0.25 12.02
CA ARG A 47 -8.84 0.11 13.47
C ARG A 47 -7.73 -0.84 13.90
N GLN A 48 -6.88 -0.39 14.83
CA GLN A 48 -5.77 -1.17 15.36
C GLN A 48 -4.80 -1.64 14.26
N GLY A 49 -4.73 -0.90 13.15
CA GLY A 49 -3.83 -1.20 12.06
C GLY A 49 -4.23 -2.41 11.22
N ARG A 50 -5.46 -2.87 11.32
CA ARG A 50 -5.89 -4.11 10.64
C ARG A 50 -5.82 -4.02 9.12
N ILE A 51 -6.23 -2.89 8.56
CA ILE A 51 -6.22 -2.73 7.10
C ILE A 51 -4.76 -2.67 6.61
N ALA A 52 -3.93 -1.88 7.29
CA ALA A 52 -2.52 -1.79 6.92
C ALA A 52 -1.83 -3.15 6.98
N ARG A 53 -2.12 -3.96 8.02
CA ARG A 53 -1.54 -5.29 8.12
C ARG A 53 -2.00 -6.21 7.01
N ALA A 54 -3.29 -6.14 6.66
CA ALA A 54 -3.83 -6.94 5.56
C ALA A 54 -3.16 -6.56 4.23
N LEU A 55 -2.99 -5.25 3.99
CA LEU A 55 -2.33 -4.79 2.78
C LEU A 55 -0.86 -5.23 2.73
N ARG A 56 -0.16 -5.18 3.86
CA ARG A 56 1.21 -5.66 3.93
C ARG A 56 1.32 -7.15 3.65
N THR A 57 0.36 -7.92 4.13
CA THR A 57 0.32 -9.37 3.87
C THR A 57 0.14 -9.64 2.37
N VAL A 58 -0.77 -8.91 1.72
CA VAL A 58 -1.00 -9.06 0.29
C VAL A 58 0.27 -8.71 -0.50
N VAL A 59 0.93 -7.61 -0.14
CA VAL A 59 2.16 -7.18 -0.83
C VAL A 59 3.25 -8.24 -0.69
N ARG A 60 3.46 -8.76 0.51
CA ARG A 60 4.47 -9.79 0.74
C ARG A 60 4.16 -11.07 -0.01
N ALA A 61 2.90 -11.48 -0.02
CA ALA A 61 2.50 -12.69 -0.74
C ALA A 61 2.72 -12.55 -2.24
N GLY A 62 2.39 -11.38 -2.80
CA GLY A 62 2.62 -11.11 -4.21
C GLY A 62 4.10 -11.16 -4.57
N GLY A 63 4.96 -10.57 -3.73
CA GLY A 63 6.39 -10.61 -3.96
C GLY A 63 6.97 -12.02 -3.84
N ALA A 64 6.48 -12.79 -2.86
CA ALA A 64 6.94 -14.17 -2.68
C ALA A 64 6.68 -15.01 -3.93
N LYS A 65 5.56 -14.77 -4.61
CA LYS A 65 5.23 -15.49 -5.84
C LYS A 65 6.23 -15.25 -6.95
N THR A 66 6.82 -14.07 -7.01
CA THR A 66 7.77 -13.70 -8.06
C THR A 66 9.21 -13.76 -7.59
N GLY A 67 9.45 -14.19 -6.36
CA GLY A 67 10.80 -14.24 -5.79
C GLY A 67 11.31 -12.90 -5.33
N GLU A 68 10.44 -11.89 -5.21
CA GLU A 68 10.83 -10.55 -4.76
C GLU A 68 10.53 -10.39 -3.27
N ARG A 69 11.40 -9.65 -2.59
CA ARG A 69 11.09 -9.17 -1.26
C ARG A 69 10.33 -7.85 -1.43
N SER A 70 9.05 -7.86 -1.08
CA SER A 70 8.17 -6.71 -1.30
C SER A 70 7.66 -6.15 0.02
N LEU A 71 7.71 -4.85 0.16
CA LEU A 71 7.30 -4.14 1.38
C LEU A 71 6.31 -3.04 1.00
N LEU A 72 5.48 -2.65 1.97
CA LEU A 72 4.53 -1.56 1.79
C LEU A 72 4.82 -0.46 2.81
N GLU A 73 4.91 0.78 2.33
CA GLU A 73 4.96 1.97 3.17
C GLU A 73 3.73 2.82 2.90
N ILE A 74 3.08 3.29 3.96
CA ILE A 74 1.95 4.21 3.84
C ILE A 74 2.48 5.59 4.24
N VAL A 75 2.36 6.55 3.32
CA VAL A 75 2.91 7.89 3.51
C VAL A 75 1.83 8.95 3.34
N GLU A 76 2.05 10.08 3.98
CA GLU A 76 1.14 11.23 3.87
C GLU A 76 1.50 12.12 2.69
#